data_e84d9dcfce770948e5d5426f235174a4
#
_entry.id   e84d9dcfce770948e5d5426f235174a4
#
_cell.length_a   1.000
_cell.length_b   1.000
_cell.length_c   1.000
_cell.angle_alpha   90.00
_cell.angle_beta   90.00
_cell.angle_gamma   90.00
#
_symmetry.space_group_name_H-M   'P 1'
#
loop_
_entity.id
_entity.type
_entity.pdbx_description
1 polymer ?
#
loop_
_entity_poly.entity_id
_entity_poly.type
_entity_poly.pdbx_seq_one_letter_code
_entity_poly.pdbx_strand_id
1 'polypeptide(L)'
;KIGWVAADVTTPWKQQLTLAFSQATGRERVLFFKNKSDLEEILTAESPADEIASIRNKITADSVDQRIISIEPDKPVDINKDFYLLPILQAEEVYTETGESTMLEVASVSQFDEQKNANDDSPSLLLRRFKAAVVFVIDSTISMGPYIDRTKDAVKRITTQIDEEGLSDRIKFGLVAYRSNVNAVPGLEYTTKMYVDPVEVKDGKDFLTKVADLKSARVSSSLFNEDSYAGVMDALSNIKWTEFGARYIVLITDAGAIDGDKHLSSTGFGAEQVREEAKFR
;
A
#
# COMPACT_ATOMS: atom_id res chain seq x y z
N LYS A 1 -6.86 3.37 -0.76
CA LYS A 1 -5.65 2.65 -1.26
C LYS A 1 -5.42 1.47 -0.33
N ILE A 2 -5.27 0.27 -0.86
CA ILE A 2 -4.95 -0.95 -0.12
C ILE A 2 -3.54 -1.35 -0.53
N GLY A 3 -2.67 -1.68 0.42
CA GLY A 3 -1.29 -2.07 0.17
C GLY A 3 -0.74 -2.90 1.32
N TRP A 4 0.36 -3.58 1.09
CA TRP A 4 1.08 -4.35 2.10
C TRP A 4 2.22 -3.50 2.68
N VAL A 5 2.39 -3.58 3.99
CA VAL A 5 3.47 -2.93 4.73
C VAL A 5 4.16 -4.02 5.53
N ALA A 6 5.49 -3.94 5.68
CA ALA A 6 6.24 -4.89 6.49
C ALA A 6 5.69 -4.91 7.93
N ALA A 7 5.54 -6.09 8.53
CA ALA A 7 4.91 -6.23 9.83
C ALA A 7 5.68 -5.53 10.96
N ASP A 8 6.98 -5.41 10.83
CA ASP A 8 7.89 -4.73 11.77
C ASP A 8 7.74 -3.20 11.79
N VAL A 9 7.15 -2.61 10.73
CA VAL A 9 6.81 -1.18 10.65
C VAL A 9 5.31 -0.93 10.80
N THR A 10 4.56 -1.93 11.28
CA THR A 10 3.11 -1.83 11.51
C THR A 10 2.77 -2.14 12.95
N THR A 11 1.75 -1.48 13.45
CA THR A 11 1.17 -1.78 14.76
C THR A 11 -0.28 -2.24 14.56
N PRO A 12 -0.70 -3.36 15.20
CA PRO A 12 -2.08 -3.81 15.12
C PRO A 12 -3.02 -2.78 15.72
N TRP A 13 -3.86 -2.19 14.90
CA TRP A 13 -4.87 -1.25 15.38
C TRP A 13 -6.13 -2.02 15.82
N LYS A 14 -6.23 -2.27 17.12
CA LYS A 14 -7.38 -2.94 17.73
C LYS A 14 -8.44 -1.96 18.26
N GLN A 15 -8.16 -0.66 18.23
CA GLN A 15 -9.01 0.38 18.77
C GLN A 15 -9.66 1.20 17.65
N GLN A 16 -10.83 1.77 17.95
CA GLN A 16 -11.61 2.59 17.01
C GLN A 16 -11.35 4.09 17.20
N LEU A 17 -10.48 4.48 18.14
CA LEU A 17 -10.19 5.88 18.42
C LEU A 17 -8.97 6.35 17.64
N THR A 18 -9.09 7.56 17.09
CA THR A 18 -8.01 8.25 16.38
C THR A 18 -7.87 9.67 16.87
N LEU A 19 -6.63 10.16 16.88
CA LEU A 19 -6.33 11.56 17.04
C LEU A 19 -6.38 12.23 15.66
N ALA A 20 -7.15 13.30 15.55
CA ALA A 20 -7.20 14.17 14.38
C ALA A 20 -6.80 15.61 14.77
N PHE A 21 -6.16 16.33 13.85
CA PHE A 21 -5.75 17.71 14.12
C PHE A 21 -6.84 18.70 13.71
N SER A 22 -7.38 19.40 14.70
CA SER A 22 -8.25 20.55 14.51
C SER A 22 -7.44 21.86 14.60
N GLN A 23 -8.06 22.99 14.29
CA GLN A 23 -7.39 24.28 14.45
C GLN A 23 -7.02 24.52 15.91
N ALA A 24 -5.76 24.84 16.16
CA ALA A 24 -5.21 25.15 17.48
C ALA A 24 -5.58 26.59 17.88
N THR A 25 -6.87 26.82 18.20
CA THR A 25 -7.34 28.14 18.64
C THR A 25 -7.34 28.21 20.17
N GLY A 26 -6.57 29.12 20.74
CA GLY A 26 -6.51 29.31 22.21
C GLY A 26 -5.71 28.23 22.97
N ARG A 27 -4.97 27.40 22.26
CA ARG A 27 -4.03 26.44 22.83
C ARG A 27 -2.73 26.38 22.04
N GLU A 28 -1.71 25.84 22.65
CA GLU A 28 -0.45 25.57 21.99
C GLU A 28 -0.55 24.29 21.13
N ARG A 29 0.33 24.17 20.12
CA ARG A 29 0.45 22.98 19.27
C ARG A 29 0.91 21.79 20.10
N VAL A 30 0.34 20.62 19.85
CA VAL A 30 0.72 19.38 20.55
C VAL A 30 2.14 18.97 20.17
N LEU A 31 2.93 18.58 21.17
CA LEU A 31 4.25 17.98 21.00
C LEU A 31 4.14 16.48 21.09
N PHE A 32 4.85 15.75 20.19
CA PHE A 32 4.94 14.31 20.21
C PHE A 32 6.33 13.89 20.66
N PHE A 33 6.39 13.15 21.75
CA PHE A 33 7.63 12.64 22.34
C PHE A 33 7.99 11.28 21.71
N LYS A 34 9.28 10.97 21.63
CA LYS A 34 9.78 9.69 21.14
C LYS A 34 9.46 8.55 22.10
N ASN A 35 9.69 8.79 23.39
CA ASN A 35 9.52 7.79 24.44
C ASN A 35 8.59 8.32 25.53
N LYS A 36 7.85 7.42 26.13
CA LYS A 36 7.02 7.72 27.31
C LYS A 36 7.83 8.32 28.44
N SER A 37 9.01 7.77 28.71
CA SER A 37 9.92 8.24 29.76
C SER A 37 10.35 9.70 29.62
N ASP A 38 10.52 10.18 28.37
CA ASP A 38 10.91 11.58 28.11
C ASP A 38 9.79 12.55 28.54
N LEU A 39 8.53 12.16 28.36
CA LEU A 39 7.38 12.93 28.79
C LEU A 39 7.19 12.84 30.32
N GLU A 40 7.33 11.65 30.89
CA GLU A 40 7.22 11.42 32.32
C GLU A 40 8.27 12.23 33.12
N GLU A 41 9.51 12.33 32.61
CA GLU A 41 10.58 13.14 33.21
C GLU A 41 10.17 14.62 33.28
N ILE A 42 9.59 15.15 32.21
CA ILE A 42 9.11 16.54 32.19
C ILE A 42 7.94 16.74 33.13
N LEU A 43 6.97 15.81 33.17
CA LEU A 43 5.79 15.94 34.03
C LEU A 43 6.16 15.88 35.53
N THR A 44 7.30 15.27 35.89
CA THR A 44 7.79 15.14 37.24
C THR A 44 8.90 16.16 37.61
N ALA A 45 9.27 17.04 36.66
CA ALA A 45 10.27 18.09 36.92
C ALA A 45 9.77 19.15 37.92
N GLU A 46 10.67 19.90 38.51
CA GLU A 46 10.31 21.00 39.42
C GLU A 46 9.48 22.10 38.74
N SER A 47 9.68 22.33 37.47
CA SER A 47 8.98 23.35 36.66
C SER A 47 8.63 22.78 35.27
N PRO A 48 7.61 21.92 35.13
CA PRO A 48 7.24 21.31 33.83
C PRO A 48 6.91 22.32 32.73
N ALA A 49 6.28 23.45 33.13
CA ALA A 49 5.91 24.51 32.19
C ALA A 49 7.15 25.23 31.58
N ASP A 50 8.19 25.47 32.37
CA ASP A 50 9.42 26.09 31.90
C ASP A 50 10.20 25.16 30.97
N GLU A 51 10.21 23.86 31.24
CA GLU A 51 10.83 22.87 30.35
C GLU A 51 10.12 22.81 29.01
N ILE A 52 8.80 22.75 29.01
CA ILE A 52 7.98 22.74 27.77
C ILE A 52 8.21 24.05 26.99
N ALA A 53 8.26 25.21 27.66
CA ALA A 53 8.57 26.49 27.02
C ALA A 53 9.97 26.48 26.38
N SER A 54 10.96 25.92 27.08
CA SER A 54 12.34 25.78 26.56
C SER A 54 12.36 24.90 25.28
N ILE A 55 11.66 23.77 25.28
CA ILE A 55 11.53 22.88 24.11
C ILE A 55 10.90 23.64 22.93
N ARG A 56 9.81 24.38 23.17
CA ARG A 56 9.12 25.16 22.12
C ARG A 56 10.03 26.27 21.55
N ASN A 57 10.78 26.95 22.39
CA ASN A 57 11.74 27.97 21.96
C ASN A 57 12.84 27.35 21.06
N LYS A 58 13.34 26.18 21.40
CA LYS A 58 14.31 25.47 20.56
C LYS A 58 13.73 25.14 19.18
N ILE A 59 12.50 24.63 19.13
CA ILE A 59 11.81 24.30 17.85
C ILE A 59 11.63 25.54 16.99
N THR A 60 11.27 26.68 17.59
CA THR A 60 11.11 27.98 16.88
C THR A 60 12.43 28.49 16.32
N ALA A 61 13.56 28.14 16.96
CA ALA A 61 14.92 28.52 16.54
C ALA A 61 15.56 27.49 15.57
N ASP A 62 14.79 26.64 14.90
CA ASP A 62 15.28 25.57 14.06
C ASP A 62 16.22 24.56 14.76
N SER A 63 16.18 24.51 16.09
CA SER A 63 16.93 23.55 16.90
C SER A 63 15.97 22.47 17.39
N VAL A 64 16.22 21.20 17.06
CA VAL A 64 15.34 20.09 17.46
C VAL A 64 15.78 19.55 18.82
N ASP A 65 14.87 19.53 19.79
CA ASP A 65 15.07 18.76 21.02
C ASP A 65 14.99 17.27 20.71
N GLN A 66 15.99 16.49 21.15
CA GLN A 66 16.11 15.08 20.80
C GLN A 66 14.96 14.20 21.32
N ARG A 67 14.22 14.65 22.32
CA ARG A 67 13.05 13.99 22.90
C ARG A 67 11.81 14.11 22.04
N ILE A 68 11.75 15.10 21.14
CA ILE A 68 10.60 15.39 20.29
C ILE A 68 10.74 14.69 18.94
N ILE A 69 9.71 13.95 18.53
CA ILE A 69 9.64 13.29 17.23
C ILE A 69 8.87 14.13 16.20
N SER A 70 7.84 14.83 16.63
CA SER A 70 7.05 15.70 15.77
C SER A 70 6.25 16.74 16.58
N ILE A 71 5.69 17.71 15.88
CA ILE A 71 4.79 18.72 16.42
C ILE A 71 3.53 18.80 15.55
N GLU A 72 2.40 19.11 16.17
CA GLU A 72 1.14 19.34 15.48
C GLU A 72 1.30 20.32 14.30
N PRO A 73 0.73 20.06 13.12
CA PRO A 73 0.80 20.97 11.97
C PRO A 73 0.29 22.39 12.30
N ASP A 74 0.85 23.41 11.65
CA ASP A 74 0.39 24.80 11.81
C ASP A 74 -1.04 25.01 11.30
N LYS A 75 -1.42 24.22 10.30
CA LYS A 75 -2.75 24.29 9.69
C LYS A 75 -3.52 23.00 9.98
N PRO A 76 -4.83 23.10 10.22
CA PRO A 76 -5.65 21.92 10.39
C PRO A 76 -5.58 21.04 9.14
N VAL A 77 -5.51 19.73 9.34
CA VAL A 77 -5.52 18.75 8.26
C VAL A 77 -6.97 18.44 7.88
N ASP A 78 -7.33 18.70 6.62
CA ASP A 78 -8.64 18.34 6.10
C ASP A 78 -8.69 16.82 5.85
N ILE A 79 -9.26 16.08 6.80
CA ILE A 79 -9.34 14.61 6.75
C ILE A 79 -10.13 14.07 5.53
N ASN A 80 -10.89 14.91 4.83
CA ASN A 80 -11.59 14.51 3.61
C ASN A 80 -10.68 14.56 2.38
N LYS A 81 -9.60 15.33 2.44
CA LYS A 81 -8.60 15.46 1.37
C LYS A 81 -7.34 14.67 1.68
N ASP A 82 -6.86 14.86 2.90
CA ASP A 82 -5.61 14.27 3.38
C ASP A 82 -5.92 13.31 4.52
N PHE A 83 -5.89 12.02 4.25
CA PHE A 83 -6.14 11.02 5.28
C PHE A 83 -4.98 10.99 6.28
N TYR A 84 -5.08 11.82 7.32
CA TYR A 84 -4.09 11.94 8.38
C TYR A 84 -4.76 11.73 9.74
N LEU A 85 -4.91 10.47 10.11
CA LEU A 85 -5.45 10.05 11.39
C LEU A 85 -4.38 9.24 12.13
N LEU A 86 -4.12 9.60 13.38
CA LEU A 86 -3.16 8.88 14.24
C LEU A 86 -3.94 7.89 15.11
N PRO A 87 -3.76 6.57 14.93
CA PRO A 87 -4.35 5.58 15.81
C PRO A 87 -3.88 5.77 17.25
N ILE A 88 -4.81 5.80 18.20
CA ILE A 88 -4.50 5.78 19.63
C ILE A 88 -4.27 4.33 20.02
N LEU A 89 -3.05 4.01 20.49
CA LEU A 89 -2.64 2.69 20.90
C LEU A 89 -2.93 2.44 22.36
N GLN A 90 -2.68 3.45 23.21
CA GLN A 90 -2.90 3.41 24.65
C GLN A 90 -3.31 4.78 25.16
N ALA A 91 -4.13 4.83 26.19
CA ALA A 91 -4.51 6.01 26.93
C ALA A 91 -4.33 5.73 28.43
N GLU A 92 -3.62 6.60 29.13
CA GLU A 92 -3.37 6.50 30.58
C GLU A 92 -3.74 7.82 31.26
N GLU A 93 -4.43 7.72 32.39
CA GLU A 93 -4.68 8.88 33.25
C GLU A 93 -3.40 9.26 33.98
N VAL A 94 -3.02 10.52 33.91
CA VAL A 94 -1.86 11.09 34.58
C VAL A 94 -2.26 12.32 35.37
N TYR A 95 -1.63 12.53 36.52
CA TYR A 95 -1.84 13.70 37.35
C TYR A 95 -0.74 14.72 37.08
N THR A 96 -1.13 15.93 36.68
CA THR A 96 -0.24 17.06 36.45
C THR A 96 -0.50 18.14 37.46
N GLU A 97 0.36 19.17 37.54
CA GLU A 97 0.13 20.33 38.40
C GLU A 97 -1.20 21.05 38.15
N THR A 98 -1.73 20.94 36.92
CA THR A 98 -3.02 21.52 36.51
C THR A 98 -4.22 20.60 36.74
N GLY A 99 -3.98 19.41 37.26
CA GLY A 99 -5.01 18.39 37.56
C GLY A 99 -4.87 17.11 36.74
N GLU A 100 -5.99 16.41 36.64
CA GLU A 100 -6.08 15.16 35.90
C GLU A 100 -5.97 15.38 34.38
N SER A 101 -5.13 14.61 33.73
CA SER A 101 -4.87 14.67 32.29
C SER A 101 -4.74 13.28 31.70
N THR A 102 -4.82 13.15 30.39
CA THR A 102 -4.66 11.86 29.69
C THR A 102 -3.42 11.89 28.82
N MET A 103 -2.51 10.96 29.06
CA MET A 103 -1.37 10.71 28.21
C MET A 103 -1.78 9.70 27.13
N LEU A 104 -1.48 10.00 25.87
CA LEU A 104 -1.82 9.15 24.73
C LEU A 104 -0.57 8.62 24.06
N GLU A 105 -0.54 7.30 23.85
CA GLU A 105 0.38 6.67 22.91
C GLU A 105 -0.31 6.62 21.53
N VAL A 106 0.33 7.16 20.51
CA VAL A 106 -0.21 7.20 19.15
C VAL A 106 0.77 6.59 18.16
N ALA A 107 0.25 5.88 17.16
CA ALA A 107 1.07 5.44 16.04
C ALA A 107 1.39 6.63 15.13
N SER A 108 2.67 6.83 14.85
CA SER A 108 3.15 7.91 13.99
C SER A 108 4.26 7.41 13.08
N VAL A 109 4.36 8.00 11.89
CA VAL A 109 5.48 7.78 10.98
C VAL A 109 6.30 9.06 10.96
N SER A 110 7.57 8.96 11.37
CA SER A 110 8.49 10.12 11.33
C SER A 110 8.72 10.55 9.87
N GLN A 111 8.75 11.86 9.62
CA GLN A 111 9.31 12.40 8.38
C GLN A 111 10.81 12.16 8.40
N PHE A 112 11.32 11.49 7.36
CA PHE A 112 12.75 11.26 7.22
C PHE A 112 13.43 12.53 6.70
N ASP A 113 14.46 12.98 7.39
CA ASP A 113 15.36 14.02 6.91
C ASP A 113 16.09 13.53 5.65
N GLU A 114 15.84 14.16 4.51
CA GLU A 114 16.46 13.81 3.23
C GLU A 114 17.98 14.02 3.17
N GLN A 115 18.60 14.55 4.23
CA GLN A 115 19.99 15.03 4.19
C GLN A 115 21.03 14.22 4.96
N LYS A 116 20.76 13.02 5.47
CA LYS A 116 21.78 12.23 6.19
C LYS A 116 22.21 10.97 5.45
N ASN A 117 23.42 11.10 4.87
CA ASN A 117 24.44 10.07 4.63
C ASN A 117 24.15 8.89 3.69
N ALA A 118 24.88 8.90 2.57
CA ALA A 118 24.92 7.87 1.52
C ALA A 118 25.52 6.50 1.94
N ASN A 119 25.87 6.30 3.21
CA ASN A 119 26.55 5.10 3.73
C ASN A 119 25.84 4.45 4.92
N ASP A 120 24.60 4.79 5.20
CA ASP A 120 23.86 4.23 6.31
C ASP A 120 22.79 3.27 5.80
N ASP A 121 22.87 1.98 6.23
CA ASP A 121 21.82 0.96 5.99
C ASP A 121 20.55 1.22 6.84
N SER A 122 20.26 2.49 7.11
CA SER A 122 19.10 2.90 7.86
C SER A 122 17.80 2.58 7.12
N PRO A 123 16.67 2.38 7.84
CA PRO A 123 15.35 2.11 7.26
C PRO A 123 14.92 3.12 6.17
N SER A 124 15.44 4.35 6.20
CA SER A 124 15.19 5.38 5.19
C SER A 124 15.78 5.05 3.81
N LEU A 125 16.94 4.38 3.75
CA LEU A 125 17.53 3.92 2.49
C LEU A 125 16.80 2.70 1.92
N LEU A 126 16.26 1.85 2.78
CA LEU A 126 15.39 0.74 2.38
C LEU A 126 14.11 1.26 1.72
N LEU A 127 13.51 2.33 2.26
CA LEU A 127 12.34 2.99 1.65
C LEU A 127 12.68 3.66 0.31
N ARG A 128 13.87 4.21 0.12
CA ARG A 128 14.32 4.75 -1.18
C ARG A 128 14.55 3.68 -2.24
N ARG A 129 14.89 2.46 -1.84
CA ARG A 129 15.02 1.28 -2.71
C ARG A 129 13.71 0.52 -2.88
N PHE A 130 12.63 0.99 -2.26
CA PHE A 130 11.34 0.33 -2.28
C PHE A 130 10.75 0.33 -3.69
N LYS A 131 10.61 -0.86 -4.23
CA LYS A 131 9.95 -1.09 -5.52
C LYS A 131 8.56 -1.67 -5.26
N ALA A 132 7.59 -1.22 -6.02
CA ALA A 132 6.24 -1.77 -6.03
C ALA A 132 5.99 -2.50 -7.35
N ALA A 133 5.29 -3.63 -7.30
CA ALA A 133 4.73 -4.27 -8.47
C ALA A 133 3.21 -4.14 -8.46
N VAL A 134 2.65 -3.73 -9.59
CA VAL A 134 1.20 -3.72 -9.86
C VAL A 134 0.95 -4.66 -11.02
N VAL A 135 0.37 -5.82 -10.74
CA VAL A 135 0.12 -6.86 -11.73
C VAL A 135 -1.37 -6.90 -12.06
N PHE A 136 -1.69 -6.62 -13.29
CA PHE A 136 -3.04 -6.75 -13.80
C PHE A 136 -3.29 -8.21 -14.18
N VAL A 137 -4.32 -8.80 -13.61
CA VAL A 137 -4.84 -10.12 -14.00
C VAL A 137 -6.14 -9.88 -14.75
N ILE A 138 -6.11 -10.06 -16.06
CA ILE A 138 -7.17 -9.60 -16.95
C ILE A 138 -7.88 -10.80 -17.57
N ASP A 139 -9.19 -10.81 -17.42
CA ASP A 139 -10.06 -11.67 -18.21
C ASP A 139 -9.91 -11.33 -19.69
N SER A 140 -9.62 -12.33 -20.48
CA SER A 140 -9.53 -12.20 -21.94
C SER A 140 -10.46 -13.18 -22.66
N THR A 141 -11.56 -13.57 -22.02
CA THR A 141 -12.65 -14.32 -22.63
C THR A 141 -13.37 -13.49 -23.69
N ILE A 142 -14.25 -14.09 -24.45
CA ILE A 142 -14.90 -13.44 -25.59
C ILE A 142 -15.76 -12.25 -25.18
N SER A 143 -16.39 -12.28 -24.01
CA SER A 143 -17.23 -11.20 -23.45
C SER A 143 -16.42 -9.92 -23.20
N MET A 144 -15.14 -10.07 -22.87
CA MET A 144 -14.25 -8.94 -22.58
C MET A 144 -13.79 -8.14 -23.80
N GLY A 145 -14.15 -8.57 -25.03
CA GLY A 145 -13.76 -7.88 -26.26
C GLY A 145 -13.95 -6.35 -26.20
N PRO A 146 -15.14 -5.83 -25.84
CA PRO A 146 -15.39 -4.39 -25.74
C PRO A 146 -14.62 -3.68 -24.60
N TYR A 147 -14.14 -4.42 -23.62
CA TYR A 147 -13.49 -3.88 -22.41
C TYR A 147 -11.97 -3.90 -22.48
N ILE A 148 -11.37 -4.79 -23.29
CA ILE A 148 -9.91 -4.93 -23.41
C ILE A 148 -9.26 -3.62 -23.86
N ASP A 149 -9.81 -2.95 -24.86
CA ASP A 149 -9.26 -1.68 -25.35
C ASP A 149 -9.39 -0.58 -24.30
N ARG A 150 -10.52 -0.51 -23.60
CA ARG A 150 -10.71 0.42 -22.47
C ARG A 150 -9.74 0.16 -21.33
N THR A 151 -9.46 -1.10 -21.05
CA THR A 151 -8.48 -1.50 -20.04
C THR A 151 -7.08 -1.08 -20.46
N LYS A 152 -6.69 -1.31 -21.72
CA LYS A 152 -5.41 -0.84 -22.26
C LYS A 152 -5.27 0.68 -22.15
N ASP A 153 -6.32 1.43 -22.46
CA ASP A 153 -6.33 2.90 -22.36
C ASP A 153 -6.23 3.38 -20.90
N ALA A 154 -6.87 2.68 -19.96
CA ALA A 154 -6.77 2.99 -18.53
C ALA A 154 -5.36 2.74 -18.01
N VAL A 155 -4.78 1.57 -18.34
CA VAL A 155 -3.41 1.22 -17.96
C VAL A 155 -2.40 2.19 -18.59
N LYS A 156 -2.59 2.58 -19.85
CA LYS A 156 -1.76 3.59 -20.51
C LYS A 156 -1.77 4.92 -19.76
N ARG A 157 -2.93 5.39 -19.31
CA ARG A 157 -3.02 6.64 -18.51
C ARG A 157 -2.28 6.52 -17.20
N ILE A 158 -2.42 5.39 -16.50
CA ILE A 158 -1.72 5.13 -15.25
C ILE A 158 -0.21 5.11 -15.44
N THR A 159 0.29 4.40 -16.46
CA THR A 159 1.73 4.32 -16.75
C THR A 159 2.29 5.68 -17.14
N THR A 160 1.57 6.45 -17.95
CA THR A 160 1.99 7.80 -18.34
C THR A 160 2.09 8.72 -17.12
N GLN A 161 1.10 8.70 -16.23
CA GLN A 161 1.13 9.52 -15.03
C GLN A 161 2.31 9.15 -14.10
N ILE A 162 2.60 7.87 -13.97
CA ILE A 162 3.75 7.39 -13.18
C ILE A 162 5.08 7.81 -13.80
N ASP A 163 5.18 7.79 -15.13
CA ASP A 163 6.36 8.27 -15.86
C ASP A 163 6.55 9.79 -15.67
N GLU A 164 5.47 10.56 -15.74
CA GLU A 164 5.47 12.01 -15.53
C GLU A 164 5.87 12.40 -14.09
N GLU A 165 5.50 11.58 -13.11
CA GLU A 165 5.88 11.76 -11.70
C GLU A 165 7.30 11.24 -11.38
N GLY A 166 8.02 10.69 -12.37
CA GLY A 166 9.38 10.16 -12.20
C GLY A 166 9.45 8.89 -11.33
N LEU A 167 8.37 8.11 -11.25
CA LEU A 167 8.25 6.93 -10.40
C LEU A 167 8.45 5.60 -11.14
N SER A 168 8.77 5.62 -12.44
CA SER A 168 8.88 4.43 -13.30
C SER A 168 9.94 3.42 -12.84
N ASP A 169 10.98 3.89 -12.17
CA ASP A 169 11.99 3.01 -11.58
C ASP A 169 11.51 2.28 -10.33
N ARG A 170 10.49 2.84 -9.67
CA ARG A 170 9.96 2.33 -8.39
C ARG A 170 8.68 1.54 -8.54
N ILE A 171 7.87 1.82 -9.57
CA ILE A 171 6.58 1.14 -9.80
C ILE A 171 6.69 0.36 -11.10
N LYS A 172 6.66 -0.96 -10.98
CA LYS A 172 6.72 -1.86 -12.12
C LYS A 172 5.34 -2.48 -12.39
N PHE A 173 5.00 -2.60 -13.64
CA PHE A 173 3.73 -3.16 -14.07
C PHE A 173 3.92 -4.55 -14.65
N GLY A 174 3.02 -5.46 -14.29
CA GLY A 174 2.90 -6.77 -14.89
C GLY A 174 1.51 -7.00 -15.46
N LEU A 175 1.38 -7.97 -16.36
CA LEU A 175 0.10 -8.38 -16.91
C LEU A 175 0.04 -9.87 -17.17
N VAL A 176 -0.95 -10.52 -16.55
CA VAL A 176 -1.37 -11.90 -16.83
C VAL A 176 -2.77 -11.85 -17.43
N ALA A 177 -2.98 -12.47 -18.57
CA ALA A 177 -4.31 -12.70 -19.11
C ALA A 177 -4.76 -14.11 -18.77
N TYR A 178 -6.05 -14.28 -18.52
CA TYR A 178 -6.63 -15.60 -18.34
C TYR A 178 -7.91 -15.77 -19.19
N ARG A 179 -8.28 -17.02 -19.36
CA ARG A 179 -9.51 -17.50 -19.99
C ARG A 179 -10.04 -18.67 -19.20
N SER A 180 -10.94 -19.45 -19.77
CA SER A 180 -11.37 -20.72 -19.20
C SER A 180 -10.31 -21.81 -19.38
N ASN A 181 -10.47 -22.92 -18.66
CA ASN A 181 -9.60 -24.08 -18.72
C ASN A 181 -9.58 -24.69 -20.13
N VAL A 182 -8.41 -24.70 -20.79
CA VAL A 182 -8.24 -25.23 -22.14
C VAL A 182 -8.55 -26.73 -22.25
N ASN A 183 -8.43 -27.49 -21.15
CA ASN A 183 -8.76 -28.90 -21.12
C ASN A 183 -10.29 -29.15 -21.09
N ALA A 184 -11.05 -28.18 -20.59
CA ALA A 184 -12.50 -28.22 -20.50
C ALA A 184 -13.17 -27.55 -21.71
N VAL A 185 -12.48 -26.58 -22.34
CA VAL A 185 -13.01 -25.78 -23.46
C VAL A 185 -12.08 -25.89 -24.67
N PRO A 186 -12.34 -26.85 -25.59
CA PRO A 186 -11.51 -27.01 -26.77
C PRO A 186 -11.48 -25.75 -27.66
N GLY A 187 -10.30 -25.43 -28.20
CA GLY A 187 -10.11 -24.31 -29.12
C GLY A 187 -9.70 -23.01 -28.49
N LEU A 188 -9.60 -22.93 -27.15
CA LEU A 188 -8.92 -21.82 -26.46
C LEU A 188 -7.40 -21.95 -26.62
N GLU A 189 -6.72 -20.82 -26.82
CA GLU A 189 -5.28 -20.81 -27.04
C GLU A 189 -4.49 -20.99 -25.73
N TYR A 190 -5.04 -20.57 -24.59
CA TYR A 190 -4.41 -20.69 -23.25
C TYR A 190 -5.46 -20.62 -22.13
N THR A 191 -5.13 -21.18 -20.98
CA THR A 191 -5.85 -20.92 -19.72
C THR A 191 -5.34 -19.64 -19.11
N THR A 192 -4.01 -19.50 -19.00
CA THR A 192 -3.32 -18.27 -18.53
C THR A 192 -2.16 -17.95 -19.47
N LYS A 193 -1.80 -16.67 -19.53
CA LYS A 193 -0.64 -16.20 -20.29
C LYS A 193 -0.04 -14.96 -19.63
N MET A 194 1.22 -15.05 -19.23
CA MET A 194 2.00 -13.91 -18.81
C MET A 194 2.39 -13.07 -20.03
N TYR A 195 1.87 -11.85 -20.13
CA TYR A 195 2.23 -10.89 -21.18
C TYR A 195 3.42 -10.04 -20.75
N VAL A 196 3.44 -9.65 -19.48
CA VAL A 196 4.49 -8.80 -18.91
C VAL A 196 4.83 -9.29 -17.52
N ASP A 197 6.09 -9.66 -17.32
CA ASP A 197 6.67 -9.85 -15.99
C ASP A 197 7.16 -8.48 -15.46
N PRO A 198 6.71 -8.02 -14.27
CA PRO A 198 7.15 -6.76 -13.69
C PRO A 198 8.64 -6.71 -13.37
N VAL A 199 9.34 -7.85 -13.26
CA VAL A 199 10.79 -7.91 -13.08
C VAL A 199 11.53 -7.57 -14.38
N GLU A 200 10.99 -7.97 -15.52
CA GLU A 200 11.63 -7.83 -16.83
C GLU A 200 11.25 -6.54 -17.57
N VAL A 201 10.18 -5.86 -17.15
CA VAL A 201 9.72 -4.63 -17.80
C VAL A 201 10.66 -3.45 -17.49
N LYS A 202 11.02 -2.71 -18.52
CA LYS A 202 11.92 -1.55 -18.40
C LYS A 202 11.16 -0.31 -17.88
N ASP A 203 10.11 0.07 -18.59
CA ASP A 203 9.33 1.29 -18.38
C ASP A 203 7.88 1.12 -18.87
N GLY A 204 7.07 2.15 -18.75
CA GLY A 204 5.68 2.14 -19.20
C GLY A 204 5.53 1.94 -20.71
N LYS A 205 6.47 2.39 -21.53
CA LYS A 205 6.45 2.21 -22.98
C LYS A 205 6.71 0.76 -23.37
N ASP A 206 7.69 0.11 -22.72
CA ASP A 206 7.98 -1.33 -22.91
C ASP A 206 6.76 -2.16 -22.51
N PHE A 207 6.13 -1.83 -21.36
CA PHE A 207 4.89 -2.44 -20.93
C PHE A 207 3.79 -2.35 -22.00
N LEU A 208 3.51 -1.14 -22.49
CA LEU A 208 2.46 -0.92 -23.50
C LEU A 208 2.73 -1.67 -24.80
N THR A 209 3.99 -1.79 -25.20
CA THR A 209 4.39 -2.56 -26.39
C THR A 209 4.07 -4.04 -26.21
N LYS A 210 4.39 -4.60 -25.05
CA LYS A 210 4.16 -6.01 -24.73
C LYS A 210 2.67 -6.37 -24.62
N VAL A 211 1.83 -5.45 -24.13
CA VAL A 211 0.38 -5.67 -24.01
C VAL A 211 -0.42 -5.35 -25.28
N ALA A 212 0.21 -4.82 -26.32
CA ALA A 212 -0.47 -4.46 -27.56
C ALA A 212 -1.22 -5.65 -28.19
N ASP A 213 -0.65 -6.84 -28.09
CA ASP A 213 -1.21 -8.09 -28.66
C ASP A 213 -2.29 -8.76 -27.78
N LEU A 214 -2.61 -8.19 -26.62
CA LEU A 214 -3.71 -8.69 -25.80
C LEU A 214 -5.03 -8.59 -26.56
N LYS A 215 -5.71 -9.71 -26.75
CA LYS A 215 -7.00 -9.80 -27.46
C LYS A 215 -7.92 -10.77 -26.74
N SER A 216 -9.22 -10.56 -26.90
CA SER A 216 -10.22 -11.52 -26.42
C SER A 216 -10.15 -12.85 -27.17
N ALA A 217 -10.63 -13.90 -26.53
CA ALA A 217 -10.81 -15.21 -27.14
C ALA A 217 -11.73 -15.13 -28.36
N ARG A 218 -11.55 -16.05 -29.28
CA ARG A 218 -12.44 -16.25 -30.45
C ARG A 218 -13.47 -17.33 -30.22
N VAL A 219 -13.25 -18.16 -29.19
CA VAL A 219 -14.10 -19.27 -28.81
C VAL A 219 -14.75 -18.96 -27.48
N SER A 220 -16.07 -19.20 -27.38
CA SER A 220 -16.80 -19.02 -26.11
C SER A 220 -16.59 -20.24 -25.22
N SER A 221 -16.42 -20.02 -23.93
CA SER A 221 -16.45 -21.08 -22.91
C SER A 221 -17.84 -21.71 -22.74
N SER A 222 -18.88 -21.03 -23.21
CA SER A 222 -20.28 -21.34 -22.94
C SER A 222 -20.63 -21.37 -21.46
N LEU A 223 -19.78 -20.75 -20.63
CA LEU A 223 -19.91 -20.64 -19.19
C LEU A 223 -20.14 -19.18 -18.79
N PHE A 224 -20.81 -18.99 -17.67
CA PHE A 224 -20.98 -17.65 -17.10
C PHE A 224 -19.81 -17.27 -16.20
N ASN A 225 -19.23 -18.24 -15.49
CA ASN A 225 -18.07 -18.04 -14.63
C ASN A 225 -16.78 -18.43 -15.37
N GLU A 226 -15.70 -17.73 -15.08
CA GLU A 226 -14.41 -17.93 -15.73
C GLU A 226 -13.31 -18.34 -14.73
N ASP A 227 -12.20 -18.90 -15.22
CA ASP A 227 -11.14 -19.46 -14.39
C ASP A 227 -10.18 -18.37 -13.85
N SER A 228 -10.74 -17.34 -13.19
CA SER A 228 -9.99 -16.19 -12.69
C SER A 228 -8.95 -16.56 -11.63
N TYR A 229 -9.21 -17.64 -10.86
CA TYR A 229 -8.23 -18.14 -9.89
C TYR A 229 -6.97 -18.67 -10.56
N ALA A 230 -7.08 -19.25 -11.77
CA ALA A 230 -5.90 -19.62 -12.55
C ALA A 230 -5.03 -18.41 -12.90
N GLY A 231 -5.65 -17.31 -13.32
CA GLY A 231 -4.93 -16.07 -13.61
C GLY A 231 -4.22 -15.49 -12.38
N VAL A 232 -4.89 -15.47 -11.23
CA VAL A 232 -4.30 -15.00 -9.97
C VAL A 232 -3.16 -15.94 -9.54
N MET A 233 -3.36 -17.25 -9.60
CA MET A 233 -2.35 -18.24 -9.22
C MET A 233 -1.12 -18.21 -10.14
N ASP A 234 -1.30 -17.95 -11.44
CA ASP A 234 -0.18 -17.75 -12.38
C ASP A 234 0.65 -16.52 -11.95
N ALA A 235 0.01 -15.39 -11.66
CA ALA A 235 0.69 -14.20 -11.16
C ALA A 235 1.42 -14.47 -9.83
N LEU A 236 0.77 -15.17 -8.89
CA LEU A 236 1.37 -15.50 -7.59
C LEU A 236 2.57 -16.43 -7.71
N SER A 237 2.53 -17.41 -8.62
CA SER A 237 3.53 -18.49 -8.70
C SER A 237 4.72 -18.14 -9.59
N ASN A 238 4.51 -17.37 -10.66
CA ASN A 238 5.50 -17.18 -11.71
C ASN A 238 6.23 -15.82 -11.63
N ILE A 239 5.77 -14.88 -10.79
CA ILE A 239 6.46 -13.60 -10.57
C ILE A 239 7.40 -13.72 -9.37
N LYS A 240 8.59 -13.17 -9.49
CA LYS A 240 9.55 -13.02 -8.38
C LYS A 240 9.14 -11.89 -7.43
N TRP A 241 8.14 -12.13 -6.63
CA TRP A 241 7.60 -11.14 -5.69
C TRP A 241 8.61 -10.62 -4.67
N THR A 242 9.65 -11.39 -4.36
CA THR A 242 10.73 -10.99 -3.44
C THR A 242 11.51 -9.76 -3.91
N GLU A 243 11.45 -9.42 -5.20
CA GLU A 243 12.07 -8.21 -5.76
C GLU A 243 11.32 -6.91 -5.38
N PHE A 244 10.11 -7.03 -4.81
CA PHE A 244 9.21 -5.93 -4.55
C PHE A 244 8.80 -5.86 -3.08
N GLY A 245 8.89 -4.65 -2.52
CA GLY A 245 8.44 -4.37 -1.17
C GLY A 245 6.91 -4.16 -1.07
N ALA A 246 6.27 -3.64 -2.14
CA ALA A 246 4.81 -3.62 -2.26
C ALA A 246 4.34 -4.43 -3.46
N ARG A 247 3.27 -5.18 -3.27
CA ARG A 247 2.79 -6.19 -4.21
C ARG A 247 1.28 -6.05 -4.36
N TYR A 248 0.85 -5.78 -5.58
CA TYR A 248 -0.56 -5.59 -5.89
C TYR A 248 -0.96 -6.49 -7.05
N ILE A 249 -2.07 -7.19 -6.88
CA ILE A 249 -2.78 -7.86 -7.98
C ILE A 249 -4.11 -7.15 -8.17
N VAL A 250 -4.38 -6.71 -9.40
CA VAL A 250 -5.63 -6.06 -9.80
C VAL A 250 -6.35 -6.99 -10.76
N LEU A 251 -7.37 -7.69 -10.26
CA LEU A 251 -8.22 -8.54 -11.08
C LEU A 251 -9.24 -7.70 -11.85
N ILE A 252 -9.29 -7.87 -13.17
CA ILE A 252 -10.23 -7.20 -14.08
C ILE A 252 -11.03 -8.27 -14.82
N THR A 253 -12.31 -8.33 -14.55
CA THR A 253 -13.24 -9.36 -15.09
C THR A 253 -14.66 -8.82 -15.16
N ASP A 254 -15.46 -9.39 -16.02
CA ASP A 254 -16.92 -9.20 -16.10
C ASP A 254 -17.71 -10.41 -15.58
N ALA A 255 -17.00 -11.43 -15.07
CA ALA A 255 -17.58 -12.71 -14.65
C ALA A 255 -17.13 -13.14 -13.25
N GLY A 256 -17.89 -13.99 -12.60
CA GLY A 256 -17.50 -14.64 -11.35
C GLY A 256 -16.41 -15.70 -11.57
N ALA A 257 -15.73 -16.08 -10.48
CA ALA A 257 -14.75 -17.17 -10.51
C ALA A 257 -15.41 -18.54 -10.58
N ILE A 258 -14.77 -19.49 -11.26
CA ILE A 258 -15.11 -20.90 -11.16
C ILE A 258 -14.62 -21.42 -9.81
N ASP A 259 -15.50 -22.07 -9.06
CA ASP A 259 -15.17 -22.67 -7.77
C ASP A 259 -14.27 -23.90 -7.94
N GLY A 260 -13.30 -24.06 -7.01
CA GLY A 260 -12.22 -25.01 -7.13
C GLY A 260 -12.62 -26.49 -7.12
N ASP A 261 -13.81 -26.82 -6.62
CA ASP A 261 -14.35 -28.17 -6.63
C ASP A 261 -14.98 -28.57 -7.98
N LYS A 262 -15.12 -27.64 -8.92
CA LYS A 262 -15.69 -27.90 -10.24
C LYS A 262 -14.62 -28.38 -11.21
N HIS A 263 -14.98 -29.38 -11.99
CA HIS A 263 -14.12 -29.98 -13.04
C HIS A 263 -13.65 -28.96 -14.12
N LEU A 264 -14.26 -27.78 -14.13
CA LEU A 264 -13.93 -26.68 -15.04
C LEU A 264 -12.78 -25.80 -14.52
N SER A 265 -12.49 -25.86 -13.21
CA SER A 265 -11.33 -25.18 -12.65
C SER A 265 -10.04 -25.89 -13.08
N SER A 266 -9.04 -25.11 -13.49
CA SER A 266 -7.70 -25.65 -13.82
C SER A 266 -6.80 -25.77 -12.59
N THR A 267 -7.09 -25.02 -11.52
CA THR A 267 -6.27 -25.01 -10.31
C THR A 267 -6.80 -25.91 -9.20
N GLY A 268 -8.08 -26.21 -9.18
CA GLY A 268 -8.74 -26.86 -8.06
C GLY A 268 -8.86 -25.98 -6.80
N PHE A 269 -8.57 -24.69 -6.89
CA PHE A 269 -8.60 -23.76 -5.76
C PHE A 269 -9.92 -23.00 -5.71
N GLY A 270 -10.43 -22.82 -4.50
CA GLY A 270 -11.48 -21.85 -4.19
C GLY A 270 -10.89 -20.53 -3.65
N ALA A 271 -11.75 -19.59 -3.34
CA ALA A 271 -11.36 -18.25 -2.88
C ALA A 271 -10.42 -18.26 -1.67
N GLU A 272 -10.67 -19.16 -0.71
CA GLU A 272 -9.89 -19.24 0.52
C GLU A 272 -8.47 -19.73 0.26
N GLN A 273 -8.30 -20.75 -0.57
CA GLN A 273 -6.96 -21.25 -0.92
C GLN A 273 -6.15 -20.19 -1.68
N VAL A 274 -6.77 -19.48 -2.62
CA VAL A 274 -6.11 -18.38 -3.35
C VAL A 274 -5.72 -17.26 -2.39
N ARG A 275 -6.56 -16.94 -1.41
CA ARG A 275 -6.27 -15.94 -0.38
C ARG A 275 -5.08 -16.34 0.50
N GLU A 276 -5.02 -17.60 0.92
CA GLU A 276 -3.89 -18.10 1.70
C GLU A 276 -2.60 -18.06 0.90
N GLU A 277 -2.60 -18.51 -0.36
CA GLU A 277 -1.42 -18.40 -1.24
C GLU A 277 -0.96 -16.95 -1.43
N ALA A 278 -1.88 -16.00 -1.54
CA ALA A 278 -1.56 -14.58 -1.66
C ALA A 278 -0.90 -13.99 -0.40
N LYS A 279 -1.18 -14.53 0.80
CA LYS A 279 -0.54 -14.11 2.05
C LYS A 279 0.92 -14.55 2.17
N PHE A 280 1.28 -15.64 1.49
CA PHE A 280 2.63 -16.20 1.55
C PHE A 280 3.59 -15.57 0.54
N ARG A 281 3.11 -14.76 -0.39
CA ARG A 281 3.91 -14.14 -1.46
C ARG A 281 4.13 -12.67 -1.19
#